data_ec4123cdda25799fb949da41b1707823
#
_entry.id   ec4123cdda25799fb949da41b1707823
#
_cell.length_a   1.000
_cell.length_b   1.000
_cell.length_c   1.000
_cell.angle_alpha   90.00
_cell.angle_beta   90.00
_cell.angle_gamma   90.00
#
_symmetry.space_group_name_H-M   'P 1'
#
loop_
_entity.id
_entity.type
_entity.pdbx_description
1 polymer ?
#
loop_
_entity_poly.entity_id
_entity_poly.type
_entity_poly.pdbx_seq_one_letter_code
_entity_poly.pdbx_strand_id
1 'polypeptide(L)'
;VGKSGKVGTSVATVSALAPDAPVAVAIYWYRRYLEQGGHARNTIESYCYDLALFEGQTRPKAIEALKARDIAHFLGESETRSTRKRRLTSLSGFFKYLVGAAKVLSVDPSENFYPDPIALKTPRPLFAAEQERLLAAAAADSARAHAALWLMLRLGLSRGELLTLRTDHIDLADPQAPVVYIYYDNPRWKGKERHLAASAEFATIYERLLDEYAPDGLLFPILPQSVNKIVERVVEAAGLGRDDITPQTLRDSYAVDQARAGADEDRLIAVLGLADDPRNRLSVGRYLKLGAPPL
;
A
#
# COMPACT_ATOMS: atom_id res chain seq x y z
N VAL A 1 -9.89 30.59 36.56
CA VAL A 1 -9.50 31.23 35.30
C VAL A 1 -8.05 30.85 35.05
N GLY A 2 -7.82 29.74 34.32
CA GLY A 2 -6.49 29.23 33.98
C GLY A 2 -6.41 29.14 32.44
N LYS A 3 -5.63 30.01 31.84
CA LYS A 3 -5.33 30.01 30.40
C LYS A 3 -4.46 28.78 30.08
N SER A 4 -5.02 27.84 29.30
CA SER A 4 -4.28 26.76 28.66
C SER A 4 -3.34 27.35 27.62
N GLY A 5 -2.03 27.37 27.91
CA GLY A 5 -1.00 27.74 26.96
C GLY A 5 -0.88 26.65 25.87
N LYS A 6 -1.15 27.01 24.60
CA LYS A 6 -0.75 26.23 23.46
C LYS A 6 0.77 26.11 23.45
N VAL A 7 1.28 24.91 23.70
CA VAL A 7 2.68 24.59 23.46
C VAL A 7 2.86 24.60 21.91
N GLY A 8 3.40 25.71 21.45
CA GLY A 8 3.86 25.82 20.05
C GLY A 8 5.05 24.90 19.88
N THR A 9 4.87 23.82 19.14
CA THR A 9 5.97 22.97 18.68
C THR A 9 6.85 23.82 17.78
N SER A 10 7.99 24.25 18.31
CA SER A 10 9.03 24.94 17.56
C SER A 10 9.45 24.02 16.39
N VAL A 11 9.04 24.40 15.18
CA VAL A 11 9.56 23.81 13.96
C VAL A 11 11.06 24.12 13.95
N ALA A 12 11.88 23.09 14.08
CA ALA A 12 13.33 23.21 14.00
C ALA A 12 13.69 24.01 12.75
N THR A 13 14.48 25.04 12.95
CA THR A 13 14.95 26.00 11.95
C THR A 13 15.47 25.23 10.73
N VAL A 14 14.74 25.28 9.64
CA VAL A 14 15.19 24.79 8.34
C VAL A 14 16.46 25.56 8.04
N SER A 15 17.62 24.91 8.04
CA SER A 15 18.84 25.47 7.48
C SER A 15 18.45 26.03 6.14
N ALA A 16 18.69 27.33 5.92
CA ALA A 16 18.16 28.04 4.76
C ALA A 16 18.66 27.35 3.47
N LEU A 17 17.79 26.55 2.87
CA LEU A 17 18.04 26.00 1.55
C LEU A 17 18.12 27.19 0.60
N ALA A 18 19.25 27.37 -0.08
CA ALA A 18 19.45 28.49 -0.99
C ALA A 18 18.85 28.17 -2.37
N PRO A 19 18.37 29.20 -3.12
CA PRO A 19 17.83 29.01 -4.48
C PRO A 19 18.82 28.38 -5.45
N ASP A 20 20.10 28.68 -5.31
CA ASP A 20 21.22 28.16 -6.11
C ASP A 20 21.71 26.78 -5.66
N ALA A 21 21.11 26.19 -4.61
CA ALA A 21 21.51 24.89 -4.12
C ALA A 21 21.25 23.78 -5.17
N PRO A 22 22.07 22.70 -5.17
CA PRO A 22 21.82 21.53 -6.00
C PRO A 22 20.47 20.87 -5.67
N VAL A 23 19.80 20.33 -6.69
CA VAL A 23 18.50 19.65 -6.54
C VAL A 23 18.60 18.47 -5.55
N ALA A 24 19.72 17.76 -5.54
CA ALA A 24 19.96 16.65 -4.59
C ALA A 24 19.88 17.09 -3.13
N VAL A 25 20.36 18.30 -2.79
CA VAL A 25 20.26 18.86 -1.44
C VAL A 25 18.81 19.16 -1.08
N ALA A 26 18.04 19.68 -2.03
CA ALA A 26 16.61 19.93 -1.83
C ALA A 26 15.82 18.63 -1.62
N ILE A 27 16.14 17.58 -2.35
CA ILE A 27 15.53 16.24 -2.19
C ILE A 27 15.79 15.69 -0.78
N TYR A 28 17.02 15.84 -0.26
CA TYR A 28 17.36 15.45 1.10
C TYR A 28 16.46 16.16 2.14
N TRP A 29 16.30 17.47 2.02
CA TRP A 29 15.46 18.25 2.94
C TRP A 29 13.96 17.93 2.77
N TYR A 30 13.51 17.70 1.55
CA TYR A 30 12.14 17.26 1.29
C TYR A 30 11.84 15.90 1.92
N ARG A 31 12.78 14.95 1.87
CA ARG A 31 12.67 13.68 2.59
C ARG A 31 12.43 13.91 4.08
N ARG A 32 13.25 14.75 4.72
CA ARG A 32 13.10 15.10 6.13
C ARG A 32 11.74 15.73 6.45
N TYR A 33 11.29 16.62 5.57
CA TYR A 33 9.96 17.23 5.67
C TYR A 33 8.84 16.18 5.64
N LEU A 34 8.90 15.21 4.73
CA LEU A 34 7.94 14.12 4.64
C LEU A 34 7.99 13.19 5.87
N GLU A 35 9.18 12.89 6.39
CA GLU A 35 9.38 12.10 7.61
C GLU A 35 8.73 12.78 8.81
N GLN A 36 8.99 14.08 9.03
CA GLN A 36 8.38 14.89 10.08
C GLN A 36 6.86 15.02 9.91
N GLY A 37 6.38 15.06 8.66
CA GLY A 37 4.95 15.04 8.33
C GLY A 37 4.27 13.71 8.56
N GLY A 38 5.00 12.66 9.00
CA GLY A 38 4.46 11.32 9.27
C GLY A 38 3.96 10.59 8.02
N HIS A 39 4.56 10.86 6.86
CA HIS A 39 4.24 10.12 5.63
C HIS A 39 4.72 8.66 5.73
N ALA A 40 4.00 7.74 5.09
CA ALA A 40 4.38 6.34 5.06
C ALA A 40 5.75 6.15 4.37
N ARG A 41 6.59 5.29 4.92
CA ARG A 41 7.95 5.01 4.42
C ARG A 41 7.96 4.73 2.92
N ASN A 42 7.07 3.85 2.43
CA ASN A 42 6.99 3.52 1.00
C ASN A 42 6.63 4.74 0.12
N THR A 43 5.83 5.68 0.64
CA THR A 43 5.52 6.93 -0.06
C THR A 43 6.76 7.80 -0.18
N ILE A 44 7.50 7.96 0.92
CA ILE A 44 8.74 8.74 0.97
C ILE A 44 9.77 8.15 0.00
N GLU A 45 10.00 6.85 0.06
CA GLU A 45 10.95 6.15 -0.81
C GLU A 45 10.57 6.28 -2.29
N SER A 46 9.28 6.13 -2.63
CA SER A 46 8.78 6.28 -3.99
C SER A 46 8.95 7.71 -4.52
N TYR A 47 8.65 8.71 -3.70
CA TYR A 47 8.80 10.12 -4.09
C TYR A 47 10.28 10.47 -4.27
N CYS A 48 11.13 10.09 -3.33
CA CYS A 48 12.56 10.33 -3.42
C CYS A 48 13.21 9.62 -4.61
N TYR A 49 12.74 8.42 -4.95
CA TYR A 49 13.19 7.69 -6.14
C TYR A 49 12.86 8.45 -7.43
N ASP A 50 11.60 8.91 -7.59
CA ASP A 50 11.21 9.70 -8.76
C ASP A 50 12.01 11.00 -8.87
N LEU A 51 12.21 11.68 -7.74
CA LEU A 51 12.97 12.92 -7.69
C LEU A 51 14.46 12.70 -7.97
N ALA A 52 15.06 11.58 -7.56
CA ALA A 52 16.43 11.25 -7.91
C ALA A 52 16.60 11.01 -9.43
N LEU A 53 15.61 10.38 -10.08
CA LEU A 53 15.60 10.25 -11.53
C LEU A 53 15.48 11.62 -12.21
N PHE A 54 14.59 12.48 -11.72
CA PHE A 54 14.44 13.85 -12.23
C PHE A 54 15.72 14.67 -12.07
N GLU A 55 16.37 14.59 -10.91
CA GLU A 55 17.66 15.24 -10.64
C GLU A 55 18.74 14.75 -11.61
N GLY A 56 18.82 13.43 -11.84
CA GLY A 56 19.77 12.86 -12.79
C GLY A 56 19.63 13.40 -14.21
N GLN A 57 18.39 13.69 -14.66
CA GLN A 57 18.14 14.30 -15.97
C GLN A 57 18.40 15.81 -16.03
N THR A 58 18.32 16.50 -14.90
CA THR A 58 18.41 17.97 -14.86
C THR A 58 19.78 18.47 -14.46
N ARG A 59 20.72 17.61 -14.06
CA ARG A 59 22.10 18.02 -13.73
C ARG A 59 22.77 18.80 -14.85
N PRO A 60 23.55 19.82 -14.55
CA PRO A 60 23.95 20.32 -13.22
C PRO A 60 23.08 21.49 -12.70
N LYS A 61 21.78 21.53 -13.02
CA LYS A 61 20.92 22.67 -12.66
C LYS A 61 20.77 22.83 -11.14
N ALA A 62 20.74 24.10 -10.70
CA ALA A 62 20.29 24.49 -9.38
C ALA A 62 18.75 24.53 -9.30
N ILE A 63 18.20 24.63 -8.08
CA ILE A 63 16.74 24.65 -7.84
C ILE A 63 16.06 25.76 -8.64
N GLU A 64 16.58 27.00 -8.60
CA GLU A 64 16.02 28.16 -9.30
C GLU A 64 16.03 28.05 -10.83
N ALA A 65 16.93 27.23 -11.37
CA ALA A 65 17.08 27.01 -12.80
C ALA A 65 16.09 25.98 -13.36
N LEU A 66 15.34 25.28 -12.50
CA LEU A 66 14.33 24.31 -12.91
C LEU A 66 13.12 25.03 -13.53
N LYS A 67 12.65 24.55 -14.69
CA LYS A 67 11.57 25.13 -15.46
C LYS A 67 10.53 24.07 -15.84
N ALA A 68 9.35 24.53 -16.22
CA ALA A 68 8.27 23.67 -16.70
C ALA A 68 8.70 22.72 -17.84
N ARG A 69 9.63 23.13 -18.72
CA ARG A 69 10.17 22.27 -19.79
C ARG A 69 10.91 21.05 -19.26
N ASP A 70 11.56 21.14 -18.11
CA ASP A 70 12.31 20.02 -17.50
C ASP A 70 11.32 18.99 -16.96
N ILE A 71 10.22 19.47 -16.36
CA ILE A 71 9.11 18.63 -15.91
C ILE A 71 8.44 17.95 -17.10
N ALA A 72 8.16 18.70 -18.17
CA ALA A 72 7.55 18.16 -19.39
C ALA A 72 8.40 17.03 -19.99
N HIS A 73 9.71 17.23 -20.08
CA HIS A 73 10.66 16.23 -20.57
C HIS A 73 10.61 14.96 -19.70
N PHE A 74 10.79 15.09 -18.37
CA PHE A 74 10.78 13.96 -17.44
C PHE A 74 9.47 13.17 -17.46
N LEU A 75 8.33 13.87 -17.56
CA LEU A 75 7.03 13.24 -17.67
C LEU A 75 6.82 12.57 -19.02
N GLY A 76 7.41 13.13 -20.10
CA GLY A 76 7.36 12.56 -21.45
C GLY A 76 8.04 11.20 -21.58
N GLU A 77 9.06 10.94 -20.77
CA GLU A 77 9.78 9.65 -20.73
C GLU A 77 9.02 8.56 -19.93
N SER A 78 7.81 8.83 -19.50
CA SER A 78 7.05 7.84 -18.74
C SER A 78 6.41 6.80 -19.65
N GLU A 79 6.81 5.54 -19.52
CA GLU A 79 6.29 4.42 -20.32
C GLU A 79 4.78 4.20 -20.17
N THR A 80 4.23 4.51 -18.98
CA THR A 80 2.81 4.31 -18.68
C THR A 80 2.17 5.56 -18.08
N ARG A 81 0.84 5.71 -18.27
CA ARG A 81 0.05 6.77 -17.62
C ARG A 81 0.14 6.71 -16.09
N SER A 82 0.21 5.52 -15.51
CA SER A 82 0.38 5.33 -14.06
C SER A 82 1.73 5.87 -13.58
N THR A 83 2.82 5.55 -14.28
CA THR A 83 4.16 6.07 -13.98
C THR A 83 4.18 7.59 -14.11
N ARG A 84 3.61 8.13 -15.18
CA ARG A 84 3.51 9.59 -15.40
C ARG A 84 2.75 10.29 -14.27
N LYS A 85 1.60 9.74 -13.87
CA LYS A 85 0.80 10.28 -12.76
C LYS A 85 1.58 10.25 -11.44
N ARG A 86 2.28 9.15 -11.13
CA ARG A 86 3.09 9.01 -9.92
C ARG A 86 4.24 10.03 -9.92
N ARG A 87 5.00 10.13 -11.03
CA ARG A 87 6.07 11.11 -11.21
C ARG A 87 5.57 12.55 -11.03
N LEU A 88 4.43 12.89 -11.62
CA LEU A 88 3.81 14.21 -11.44
C LEU A 88 3.42 14.45 -9.98
N THR A 89 2.88 13.46 -9.27
CA THR A 89 2.55 13.59 -7.85
C THR A 89 3.80 13.87 -7.01
N SER A 90 4.90 13.16 -7.29
CA SER A 90 6.20 13.35 -6.61
C SER A 90 6.76 14.76 -6.86
N LEU A 91 6.75 15.22 -8.10
CA LEU A 91 7.21 16.58 -8.49
C LEU A 91 6.33 17.68 -7.88
N SER A 92 5.01 17.57 -7.99
CA SER A 92 4.10 18.59 -7.44
C SER A 92 4.22 18.69 -5.93
N GLY A 93 4.41 17.57 -5.21
CA GLY A 93 4.70 17.59 -3.78
C GLY A 93 6.01 18.29 -3.45
N PHE A 94 7.06 18.01 -4.22
CA PHE A 94 8.37 18.61 -4.07
C PHE A 94 8.36 20.13 -4.34
N PHE A 95 7.79 20.57 -5.44
CA PHE A 95 7.72 22.00 -5.74
C PHE A 95 6.82 22.78 -4.77
N LYS A 96 5.71 22.19 -4.32
CA LYS A 96 4.89 22.77 -3.25
C LYS A 96 5.69 22.95 -1.94
N TYR A 97 6.56 22.00 -1.61
CA TYR A 97 7.49 22.14 -0.49
C TYR A 97 8.46 23.29 -0.71
N LEU A 98 9.07 23.40 -1.89
CA LEU A 98 10.04 24.45 -2.22
C LEU A 98 9.42 25.85 -2.18
N VAL A 99 8.18 26.00 -2.60
CA VAL A 99 7.47 27.29 -2.58
C VAL A 99 6.89 27.59 -1.19
N GLY A 100 6.24 26.63 -0.56
CA GLY A 100 5.46 26.84 0.66
C GLY A 100 6.26 26.75 1.95
N ALA A 101 6.91 25.62 2.20
CA ALA A 101 7.61 25.34 3.44
C ALA A 101 9.06 25.83 3.43
N ALA A 102 9.81 25.53 2.38
CA ALA A 102 11.21 25.94 2.25
C ALA A 102 11.35 27.42 1.81
N LYS A 103 10.36 27.96 1.09
CA LYS A 103 10.32 29.35 0.59
C LYS A 103 11.52 29.73 -0.28
N VAL A 104 12.05 28.76 -1.04
CA VAL A 104 13.19 28.95 -1.95
C VAL A 104 12.76 29.33 -3.37
N LEU A 105 11.54 28.98 -3.76
CA LEU A 105 10.95 29.38 -5.04
C LEU A 105 9.75 30.27 -4.80
N SER A 106 9.55 31.22 -5.70
CA SER A 106 8.35 32.10 -5.72
C SER A 106 7.19 31.51 -6.55
N VAL A 107 7.50 30.61 -7.49
CA VAL A 107 6.53 30.03 -8.43
C VAL A 107 6.75 28.53 -8.50
N ASP A 108 5.66 27.76 -8.52
CA ASP A 108 5.68 26.31 -8.71
C ASP A 108 5.71 25.99 -10.22
N PRO A 109 6.82 25.49 -10.77
CA PRO A 109 6.89 25.16 -12.20
C PRO A 109 6.03 23.95 -12.58
N SER A 110 5.47 23.22 -11.60
CA SER A 110 4.55 22.09 -11.83
C SER A 110 3.08 22.47 -11.84
N GLU A 111 2.72 23.72 -11.55
CA GLU A 111 1.34 24.17 -11.31
C GLU A 111 0.39 23.86 -12.48
N ASN A 112 0.89 23.97 -13.72
CA ASN A 112 0.09 23.78 -14.94
C ASN A 112 0.11 22.34 -15.48
N PHE A 113 0.64 21.38 -14.71
CA PHE A 113 0.62 19.97 -15.08
C PHE A 113 -0.51 19.25 -14.34
N TYR A 114 -1.32 18.54 -15.11
CA TYR A 114 -2.46 17.80 -14.59
C TYR A 114 -2.26 16.29 -14.80
N PRO A 115 -2.69 15.45 -13.83
CA PRO A 115 -2.62 14.02 -14.00
C PRO A 115 -3.64 13.55 -15.05
N ASP A 116 -3.18 12.65 -15.93
CA ASP A 116 -4.11 11.97 -16.83
C ASP A 116 -5.14 11.17 -16.03
N PRO A 117 -6.40 11.15 -16.47
CA PRO A 117 -7.39 10.25 -15.88
C PRO A 117 -6.97 8.80 -16.15
N ILE A 118 -6.89 8.02 -15.08
CA ILE A 118 -6.61 6.58 -15.16
C ILE A 118 -7.90 5.86 -14.79
N ALA A 119 -8.45 5.11 -15.74
CA ALA A 119 -9.59 4.26 -15.46
C ALA A 119 -9.21 3.20 -14.41
N LEU A 120 -10.09 3.00 -13.44
CA LEU A 120 -9.94 1.93 -12.48
C LEU A 120 -10.07 0.59 -13.21
N LYS A 121 -9.05 -0.26 -13.11
CA LYS A 121 -9.12 -1.61 -13.69
C LYS A 121 -10.22 -2.41 -13.00
N THR A 122 -11.01 -3.14 -13.78
CA THR A 122 -11.95 -4.11 -13.23
C THR A 122 -11.17 -5.25 -12.59
N PRO A 123 -11.44 -5.59 -11.33
CA PRO A 123 -10.82 -6.74 -10.69
C PRO A 123 -11.11 -8.03 -11.47
N ARG A 124 -10.16 -8.95 -11.51
CA ARG A 124 -10.31 -10.29 -12.07
C ARG A 124 -10.11 -11.31 -10.94
N PRO A 125 -11.14 -11.53 -10.09
CA PRO A 125 -11.04 -12.44 -8.95
C PRO A 125 -10.79 -13.88 -9.43
N LEU A 126 -10.29 -14.70 -8.53
CA LEU A 126 -10.19 -16.14 -8.72
C LEU A 126 -11.56 -16.78 -8.55
N PHE A 127 -11.88 -17.75 -9.39
CA PHE A 127 -13.03 -18.62 -9.20
C PHE A 127 -12.78 -19.60 -8.03
N ALA A 128 -13.83 -20.12 -7.42
CA ALA A 128 -13.71 -21.03 -6.29
C ALA A 128 -12.75 -22.21 -6.56
N ALA A 129 -12.86 -22.85 -7.73
CA ALA A 129 -11.97 -23.94 -8.12
C ALA A 129 -10.49 -23.49 -8.29
N GLU A 130 -10.25 -22.25 -8.75
CA GLU A 130 -8.89 -21.69 -8.82
C GLU A 130 -8.33 -21.41 -7.43
N GLN A 131 -9.16 -20.91 -6.49
CA GLN A 131 -8.77 -20.66 -5.10
C GLN A 131 -8.38 -21.95 -4.39
N GLU A 132 -9.16 -23.04 -4.54
CA GLU A 132 -8.85 -24.33 -3.95
C GLU A 132 -7.54 -24.92 -4.51
N ARG A 133 -7.34 -24.86 -5.82
CA ARG A 133 -6.09 -25.30 -6.45
C ARG A 133 -4.88 -24.50 -5.96
N LEU A 134 -5.07 -23.18 -5.79
CA LEU A 134 -4.01 -22.30 -5.31
C LEU A 134 -3.64 -22.61 -3.85
N LEU A 135 -4.63 -22.81 -2.99
CA LEU A 135 -4.39 -23.17 -1.58
C LEU A 135 -3.76 -24.56 -1.45
N ALA A 136 -4.19 -25.54 -2.24
CA ALA A 136 -3.56 -26.87 -2.27
C ALA A 136 -2.08 -26.81 -2.70
N ALA A 137 -1.77 -26.02 -3.75
CA ALA A 137 -0.39 -25.79 -4.18
C ALA A 137 0.43 -25.05 -3.11
N ALA A 138 -0.16 -24.06 -2.43
CA ALA A 138 0.48 -23.35 -1.34
C ALA A 138 0.79 -24.27 -0.15
N ALA A 139 -0.14 -25.17 0.20
CA ALA A 139 0.07 -26.18 1.25
C ALA A 139 1.20 -27.16 0.93
N ALA A 140 1.36 -27.52 -0.35
CA ALA A 140 2.44 -28.37 -0.83
C ALA A 140 3.80 -27.62 -0.89
N ASP A 141 3.79 -26.30 -1.08
CA ASP A 141 5.01 -25.48 -1.17
C ASP A 141 5.68 -25.32 0.21
N SER A 142 4.98 -24.73 1.18
CA SER A 142 5.48 -24.50 2.54
C SER A 142 4.37 -24.02 3.47
N ALA A 143 4.55 -24.20 4.78
CA ALA A 143 3.62 -23.66 5.77
C ALA A 143 3.49 -22.14 5.67
N ARG A 144 4.58 -21.43 5.35
CA ARG A 144 4.57 -19.98 5.15
C ARG A 144 3.74 -19.56 3.93
N ALA A 145 3.89 -20.24 2.81
CA ALA A 145 3.10 -19.97 1.62
C ALA A 145 1.62 -20.24 1.88
N HIS A 146 1.30 -21.37 2.51
CA HIS A 146 -0.07 -21.75 2.84
C HIS A 146 -0.74 -20.70 3.74
N ALA A 147 -0.12 -20.37 4.87
CA ALA A 147 -0.66 -19.36 5.79
C ALA A 147 -0.81 -17.98 5.15
N ALA A 148 0.18 -17.52 4.38
CA ALA A 148 0.14 -16.23 3.71
C ALA A 148 -0.99 -16.13 2.69
N LEU A 149 -1.12 -17.11 1.80
CA LEU A 149 -2.17 -17.10 0.77
C LEU A 149 -3.56 -17.32 1.38
N TRP A 150 -3.67 -18.17 2.40
CA TRP A 150 -4.92 -18.39 3.11
C TRP A 150 -5.43 -17.08 3.77
N LEU A 151 -4.56 -16.38 4.51
CA LEU A 151 -4.92 -15.11 5.15
C LEU A 151 -5.36 -14.04 4.13
N MET A 152 -4.72 -13.99 2.97
CA MET A 152 -5.12 -13.06 1.91
C MET A 152 -6.44 -13.45 1.24
N LEU A 153 -6.66 -14.75 0.98
CA LEU A 153 -7.83 -15.27 0.28
C LEU A 153 -9.05 -15.39 1.17
N ARG A 154 -8.90 -15.80 2.44
CA ARG A 154 -10.01 -16.12 3.34
C ARG A 154 -10.33 -15.01 4.32
N LEU A 155 -9.37 -14.12 4.61
CA LEU A 155 -9.58 -12.96 5.50
C LEU A 155 -9.32 -11.62 4.80
N GLY A 156 -8.91 -11.63 3.53
CA GLY A 156 -8.72 -10.42 2.74
C GLY A 156 -7.57 -9.53 3.23
N LEU A 157 -6.55 -10.06 3.88
CA LEU A 157 -5.40 -9.27 4.30
C LEU A 157 -4.68 -8.67 3.09
N SER A 158 -4.31 -7.41 3.20
CA SER A 158 -3.37 -6.82 2.25
C SER A 158 -1.95 -7.33 2.51
N ARG A 159 -1.07 -7.22 1.51
CA ARG A 159 0.35 -7.54 1.69
C ARG A 159 0.99 -6.74 2.83
N GLY A 160 0.59 -5.48 3.03
CA GLY A 160 1.10 -4.66 4.12
C GLY A 160 0.67 -5.18 5.50
N GLU A 161 -0.59 -5.54 5.66
CA GLU A 161 -1.12 -6.12 6.90
C GLU A 161 -0.49 -7.48 7.19
N LEU A 162 -0.32 -8.33 6.17
CA LEU A 162 0.37 -9.62 6.34
C LEU A 162 1.79 -9.44 6.92
N LEU A 163 2.56 -8.47 6.43
CA LEU A 163 3.94 -8.23 6.86
C LEU A 163 4.06 -7.56 8.23
N THR A 164 2.99 -7.00 8.75
CA THR A 164 2.93 -6.42 10.11
C THR A 164 2.22 -7.32 11.11
N LEU A 165 1.68 -8.46 10.64
CA LEU A 165 0.98 -9.41 11.50
C LEU A 165 1.98 -10.08 12.46
N ARG A 166 1.59 -10.16 13.73
CA ARG A 166 2.41 -10.72 14.81
C ARG A 166 1.78 -11.99 15.36
N THR A 167 2.57 -12.78 16.07
CA THR A 167 2.09 -13.99 16.73
C THR A 167 1.04 -13.68 17.80
N ASP A 168 1.20 -12.58 18.54
CA ASP A 168 0.25 -12.12 19.56
C ASP A 168 -1.03 -11.46 19.00
N HIS A 169 -1.13 -11.34 17.67
CA HIS A 169 -2.35 -10.92 16.97
C HIS A 169 -3.28 -12.10 16.63
N ILE A 170 -2.90 -13.32 16.94
CA ILE A 170 -3.68 -14.53 16.67
C ILE A 170 -4.23 -15.10 17.97
N ASP A 171 -5.53 -15.13 18.09
CA ASP A 171 -6.22 -15.75 19.22
C ASP A 171 -6.76 -17.12 18.80
N LEU A 172 -6.25 -18.15 19.47
CA LEU A 172 -6.66 -19.55 19.34
C LEU A 172 -7.26 -20.09 20.65
N ALA A 173 -7.75 -19.23 21.54
CA ALA A 173 -8.42 -19.67 22.77
C ALA A 173 -9.57 -20.65 22.49
N ASP A 174 -10.26 -20.44 21.36
CA ASP A 174 -11.15 -21.42 20.74
C ASP A 174 -10.63 -21.80 19.35
N PRO A 175 -10.00 -22.99 19.19
CA PRO A 175 -9.51 -23.44 17.90
C PRO A 175 -10.61 -23.64 16.83
N GLN A 176 -11.88 -23.75 17.25
CA GLN A 176 -13.01 -23.82 16.31
C GLN A 176 -13.44 -22.45 15.80
N ALA A 177 -13.06 -21.39 16.48
CA ALA A 177 -13.38 -20.01 16.14
C ALA A 177 -12.16 -19.07 16.31
N PRO A 178 -11.05 -19.30 15.60
CA PRO A 178 -9.87 -18.46 15.68
C PRO A 178 -10.18 -17.01 15.32
N VAL A 179 -9.47 -16.05 15.94
CA VAL A 179 -9.60 -14.62 15.64
C VAL A 179 -8.25 -14.04 15.27
N VAL A 180 -8.22 -13.28 14.18
CA VAL A 180 -7.05 -12.54 13.72
C VAL A 180 -7.29 -11.05 13.94
N TYR A 181 -6.45 -10.41 14.75
CA TYR A 181 -6.49 -8.98 15.03
C TYR A 181 -5.56 -8.22 14.09
N ILE A 182 -6.06 -7.17 13.49
CA ILE A 182 -5.27 -6.26 12.64
C ILE A 182 -5.11 -4.94 13.37
N TYR A 183 -3.89 -4.66 13.78
CA TYR A 183 -3.48 -3.43 14.46
C TYR A 183 -2.52 -2.61 13.60
N TYR A 184 -2.44 -1.32 13.89
CA TYR A 184 -1.53 -0.40 13.22
C TYR A 184 -0.81 0.49 14.23
N ASP A 185 0.51 0.55 14.14
CA ASP A 185 1.34 1.44 14.96
C ASP A 185 1.09 2.93 14.64
N ASN A 186 0.69 3.22 13.40
CA ASN A 186 0.43 4.59 12.97
C ASN A 186 -0.96 5.06 13.44
N PRO A 187 -1.02 6.11 14.30
CA PRO A 187 -2.28 6.63 14.83
C PRO A 187 -3.31 7.03 13.75
N ARG A 188 -2.84 7.40 12.55
CA ARG A 188 -3.73 7.76 11.43
C ARG A 188 -4.52 6.56 10.89
N TRP A 189 -4.11 5.34 11.21
CA TRP A 189 -4.74 4.11 10.73
C TRP A 189 -5.52 3.36 11.80
N LYS A 190 -5.58 3.87 13.03
CA LYS A 190 -6.36 3.25 14.12
C LYS A 190 -7.82 2.99 13.76
N GLY A 191 -8.45 3.86 12.98
CA GLY A 191 -9.81 3.64 12.49
C GLY A 191 -9.99 2.47 11.50
N LYS A 192 -8.89 1.81 11.10
CA LYS A 192 -8.89 0.62 10.23
C LYS A 192 -8.60 -0.67 11.00
N GLU A 193 -8.35 -0.56 12.30
CA GLU A 193 -8.14 -1.72 13.17
C GLU A 193 -9.42 -2.56 13.23
N ARG A 194 -9.25 -3.86 13.18
CA ARG A 194 -10.38 -4.80 13.16
C ARG A 194 -9.97 -6.18 13.62
N HIS A 195 -10.95 -6.99 13.94
CA HIS A 195 -10.79 -8.42 14.17
C HIS A 195 -11.55 -9.20 13.11
N LEU A 196 -10.97 -10.30 12.68
CA LEU A 196 -11.48 -11.16 11.61
C LEU A 196 -11.64 -12.57 12.15
N ALA A 197 -12.88 -13.08 12.16
CA ALA A 197 -13.12 -14.46 12.51
C ALA A 197 -12.59 -15.37 11.39
N ALA A 198 -11.79 -16.35 11.77
CA ALA A 198 -11.27 -17.37 10.87
C ALA A 198 -12.02 -18.69 11.05
N SER A 199 -11.98 -19.57 10.06
CA SER A 199 -12.49 -20.92 10.19
C SER A 199 -11.53 -21.80 11.01
N ALA A 200 -12.01 -22.90 11.57
CA ALA A 200 -11.20 -23.89 12.31
C ALA A 200 -9.99 -24.40 11.52
N GLU A 201 -10.08 -24.46 10.19
CA GLU A 201 -8.96 -24.81 9.31
C GLU A 201 -7.71 -23.95 9.58
N PHE A 202 -7.89 -22.67 9.92
CA PHE A 202 -6.78 -21.76 10.18
C PHE A 202 -5.94 -22.17 11.38
N ALA A 203 -6.53 -22.77 12.41
CA ALA A 203 -5.77 -23.25 13.57
C ALA A 203 -4.68 -24.24 13.15
N THR A 204 -5.05 -25.25 12.34
CA THR A 204 -4.09 -26.25 11.82
C THR A 204 -3.02 -25.62 10.92
N ILE A 205 -3.41 -24.66 10.07
CA ILE A 205 -2.48 -23.93 9.20
C ILE A 205 -1.48 -23.12 10.04
N TYR A 206 -1.96 -22.48 11.09
CA TYR A 206 -1.15 -21.65 11.97
C TYR A 206 -0.20 -22.51 12.82
N GLU A 207 -0.67 -23.60 13.41
CA GLU A 207 0.16 -24.56 14.15
C GLU A 207 1.31 -25.08 13.27
N ARG A 208 1.02 -25.51 12.05
CA ARG A 208 2.05 -25.92 11.09
C ARG A 208 3.06 -24.81 10.80
N LEU A 209 2.61 -23.55 10.69
CA LEU A 209 3.51 -22.41 10.49
C LEU A 209 4.44 -22.21 11.68
N LEU A 210 3.92 -22.35 12.92
CA LEU A 210 4.72 -22.24 14.14
C LEU A 210 5.76 -23.37 14.21
N ASP A 211 5.37 -24.61 13.91
CA ASP A 211 6.24 -25.78 13.93
C ASP A 211 7.39 -25.68 12.92
N GLU A 212 7.10 -25.19 11.70
CA GLU A 212 8.09 -25.13 10.61
C GLU A 212 9.04 -23.93 10.74
N TYR A 213 8.55 -22.77 11.24
CA TYR A 213 9.32 -21.52 11.22
C TYR A 213 9.59 -20.90 12.59
N ALA A 214 8.90 -21.31 13.65
CA ALA A 214 9.02 -20.77 15.02
C ALA A 214 9.15 -19.23 15.05
N PRO A 215 8.22 -18.45 14.45
CA PRO A 215 8.36 -17.02 14.35
C PRO A 215 8.33 -16.35 15.74
N ASP A 216 9.26 -15.41 15.96
CA ASP A 216 9.32 -14.58 17.15
C ASP A 216 8.87 -13.15 16.81
N GLY A 217 7.72 -12.73 17.33
CA GLY A 217 7.11 -11.44 17.09
C GLY A 217 6.41 -11.36 15.73
N LEU A 218 7.07 -10.99 14.64
CA LEU A 218 6.44 -10.94 13.31
C LEU A 218 6.16 -12.35 12.79
N LEU A 219 4.92 -12.58 12.34
CA LEU A 219 4.53 -13.88 11.79
C LEU A 219 5.20 -14.15 10.42
N PHE A 220 5.42 -13.10 9.63
CA PHE A 220 6.08 -13.16 8.33
C PHE A 220 7.27 -12.20 8.26
N PRO A 221 8.43 -12.52 8.87
CA PRO A 221 9.62 -11.67 8.84
C PRO A 221 10.33 -11.74 7.48
N ILE A 222 9.64 -11.35 6.41
CA ILE A 222 10.11 -11.38 5.02
C ILE A 222 9.91 -10.02 4.34
N LEU A 223 10.61 -9.83 3.23
CA LEU A 223 10.48 -8.60 2.44
C LEU A 223 9.18 -8.59 1.60
N PRO A 224 8.63 -7.40 1.27
CA PRO A 224 7.45 -7.29 0.43
C PRO A 224 7.57 -7.99 -0.93
N GLN A 225 8.77 -8.00 -1.53
CA GLN A 225 9.04 -8.70 -2.79
C GLN A 225 8.94 -10.22 -2.63
N SER A 226 9.31 -10.74 -1.46
CA SER A 226 9.23 -12.17 -1.18
C SER A 226 7.79 -12.68 -1.19
N VAL A 227 6.83 -11.86 -0.72
CA VAL A 227 5.40 -12.21 -0.80
C VAL A 227 4.95 -12.33 -2.26
N ASN A 228 5.37 -11.40 -3.14
CA ASN A 228 5.06 -11.50 -4.57
C ASN A 228 5.64 -12.78 -5.18
N LYS A 229 6.92 -13.09 -4.89
CA LYS A 229 7.58 -14.32 -5.39
C LYS A 229 6.92 -15.59 -4.89
N ILE A 230 6.41 -15.60 -3.63
CA ILE A 230 5.64 -16.74 -3.12
C ILE A 230 4.36 -16.90 -3.94
N VAL A 231 3.60 -15.83 -4.18
CA VAL A 231 2.38 -15.90 -4.99
C VAL A 231 2.68 -16.37 -6.40
N GLU A 232 3.69 -15.80 -7.09
CA GLU A 232 4.10 -16.19 -8.45
C GLU A 232 4.42 -17.68 -8.53
N ARG A 233 5.27 -18.18 -7.63
CA ARG A 233 5.67 -19.60 -7.59
C ARG A 233 4.51 -20.54 -7.33
N VAL A 234 3.61 -20.18 -6.42
CA VAL A 234 2.43 -21.00 -6.09
C VAL A 234 1.40 -20.97 -7.24
N VAL A 235 1.22 -19.85 -7.92
CA VAL A 235 0.36 -19.73 -9.11
C VAL A 235 0.86 -20.63 -10.23
N GLU A 236 2.18 -20.66 -10.47
CA GLU A 236 2.82 -21.56 -11.42
C GLU A 236 2.59 -23.03 -11.04
N ALA A 237 2.86 -23.40 -9.79
CA ALA A 237 2.65 -24.75 -9.27
C ALA A 237 1.17 -25.19 -9.33
N ALA A 238 0.23 -24.26 -9.13
CA ALA A 238 -1.20 -24.53 -9.26
C ALA A 238 -1.66 -24.69 -10.73
N GLY A 239 -0.81 -24.39 -11.72
CA GLY A 239 -1.13 -24.48 -13.14
C GLY A 239 -2.28 -23.58 -13.57
N LEU A 240 -2.40 -22.38 -12.99
CA LEU A 240 -3.53 -21.49 -13.27
C LEU A 240 -3.44 -20.78 -14.62
N GLY A 241 -2.25 -20.73 -15.24
CA GLY A 241 -2.05 -20.15 -16.58
C GLY A 241 -2.37 -18.65 -16.67
N ARG A 242 -2.30 -17.93 -15.55
CA ARG A 242 -2.61 -16.50 -15.44
C ARG A 242 -1.41 -15.76 -14.84
N ASP A 243 -0.92 -14.75 -15.53
CA ASP A 243 0.18 -13.86 -15.11
C ASP A 243 -0.29 -12.63 -14.32
N ASP A 244 -1.61 -12.40 -14.24
CA ASP A 244 -2.22 -11.27 -13.54
C ASP A 244 -2.56 -11.56 -12.07
N ILE A 245 -2.24 -12.74 -11.55
CA ILE A 245 -2.49 -13.12 -10.16
C ILE A 245 -1.40 -12.53 -9.26
N THR A 246 -1.81 -11.65 -8.36
CA THR A 246 -0.95 -10.92 -7.42
C THR A 246 -1.54 -10.99 -6.02
N PRO A 247 -0.82 -10.58 -4.96
CA PRO A 247 -1.42 -10.42 -3.63
C PRO A 247 -2.73 -9.59 -3.62
N GLN A 248 -2.83 -8.59 -4.51
CA GLN A 248 -4.06 -7.81 -4.65
C GLN A 248 -5.21 -8.64 -5.25
N THR A 249 -4.92 -9.52 -6.20
CA THR A 249 -5.93 -10.42 -6.81
C THR A 249 -6.54 -11.35 -5.75
N LEU A 250 -5.74 -11.85 -4.80
CA LEU A 250 -6.24 -12.69 -3.70
C LEU A 250 -7.22 -11.91 -2.81
N ARG A 251 -6.84 -10.68 -2.45
CA ARG A 251 -7.71 -9.79 -1.67
C ARG A 251 -8.97 -9.37 -2.44
N ASP A 252 -8.86 -9.13 -3.76
CA ASP A 252 -10.02 -8.84 -4.62
C ASP A 252 -10.98 -10.03 -4.67
N SER A 253 -10.44 -11.26 -4.69
CA SER A 253 -11.24 -12.50 -4.65
C SER A 253 -12.05 -12.59 -3.35
N TYR A 254 -11.40 -12.37 -2.20
CA TYR A 254 -12.10 -12.29 -0.91
C TYR A 254 -13.21 -11.23 -0.93
N ALA A 255 -12.93 -10.03 -1.44
CA ALA A 255 -13.92 -8.96 -1.47
C ALA A 255 -15.15 -9.31 -2.32
N VAL A 256 -14.93 -9.97 -3.47
CA VAL A 256 -16.04 -10.44 -4.33
C VAL A 256 -16.80 -11.58 -3.70
N ASP A 257 -16.12 -12.49 -2.99
CA ASP A 257 -16.80 -13.60 -2.29
C ASP A 257 -17.64 -13.08 -1.12
N GLN A 258 -17.18 -12.06 -0.38
CA GLN A 258 -17.99 -11.38 0.64
C GLN A 258 -19.20 -10.68 0.02
N ALA A 259 -19.05 -10.02 -1.14
CA ALA A 259 -20.16 -9.42 -1.86
C ALA A 259 -21.19 -10.48 -2.32
N ARG A 260 -20.74 -11.64 -2.81
CA ARG A 260 -21.62 -12.80 -3.14
C ARG A 260 -22.34 -13.36 -1.93
N ALA A 261 -21.70 -13.32 -0.77
CA ALA A 261 -22.30 -13.70 0.50
C ALA A 261 -23.28 -12.67 1.08
N GLY A 262 -23.52 -11.56 0.35
CA GLY A 262 -24.49 -10.53 0.73
C GLY A 262 -23.90 -9.37 1.54
N ALA A 263 -22.57 -9.21 1.62
CA ALA A 263 -21.97 -8.05 2.24
C ALA A 263 -22.32 -6.78 1.43
N ASP A 264 -22.75 -5.74 2.12
CA ASP A 264 -22.98 -4.41 1.57
C ASP A 264 -21.66 -3.59 1.49
N GLU A 265 -21.77 -2.36 1.03
CA GLU A 265 -20.64 -1.45 0.87
C GLU A 265 -19.93 -1.17 2.20
N ASP A 266 -20.68 -0.87 3.26
CA ASP A 266 -20.13 -0.53 4.57
C ASP A 266 -19.41 -1.75 5.19
N ARG A 267 -20.00 -2.93 5.06
CA ARG A 267 -19.38 -4.18 5.51
C ARG A 267 -18.09 -4.45 4.76
N LEU A 268 -18.04 -4.25 3.44
CA LEU A 268 -16.81 -4.43 2.65
C LEU A 268 -15.74 -3.42 3.04
N ILE A 269 -16.08 -2.15 3.27
CA ILE A 269 -15.14 -1.14 3.78
C ILE A 269 -14.55 -1.59 5.12
N ALA A 270 -15.40 -2.06 6.04
CA ALA A 270 -14.97 -2.51 7.37
C ALA A 270 -14.06 -3.74 7.30
N VAL A 271 -14.47 -4.83 6.63
CA VAL A 271 -13.69 -6.07 6.60
C VAL A 271 -12.38 -5.93 5.83
N LEU A 272 -12.34 -5.05 4.84
CA LEU A 272 -11.13 -4.72 4.11
C LEU A 272 -10.24 -3.67 4.83
N GLY A 273 -10.68 -3.07 5.95
CA GLY A 273 -9.92 -2.03 6.64
C GLY A 273 -9.63 -0.83 5.74
N LEU A 274 -10.59 -0.41 4.94
CA LEU A 274 -10.48 0.76 4.08
C LEU A 274 -10.90 2.01 4.83
N ALA A 275 -10.35 3.17 4.45
CA ALA A 275 -10.91 4.44 4.90
C ALA A 275 -12.26 4.66 4.22
N ASP A 276 -13.22 5.24 4.95
CA ASP A 276 -14.49 5.65 4.36
C ASP A 276 -14.30 6.96 3.58
N ASP A 277 -13.98 6.82 2.31
CA ASP A 277 -13.79 7.92 1.38
C ASP A 277 -14.37 7.58 -0.01
N PRO A 278 -14.70 8.58 -0.85
CA PRO A 278 -15.34 8.35 -2.15
C PRO A 278 -14.54 7.42 -3.09
N ARG A 279 -13.21 7.40 -2.98
CA ARG A 279 -12.36 6.54 -3.82
C ARG A 279 -12.50 5.07 -3.42
N ASN A 280 -12.49 4.80 -2.12
CA ASN A 280 -12.67 3.44 -1.60
C ASN A 280 -14.07 2.95 -1.85
N ARG A 281 -15.11 3.78 -1.67
CA ARG A 281 -16.50 3.47 -2.04
C ARG A 281 -16.64 3.10 -3.52
N LEU A 282 -16.02 3.88 -4.40
CA LEU A 282 -15.99 3.56 -5.83
C LEU A 282 -15.27 2.22 -6.13
N SER A 283 -14.22 1.91 -5.38
CA SER A 283 -13.51 0.62 -5.50
C SER A 283 -14.37 -0.54 -5.03
N VAL A 284 -15.04 -0.39 -3.89
CA VAL A 284 -15.95 -1.41 -3.32
C VAL A 284 -17.16 -1.64 -4.22
N GLY A 285 -17.72 -0.60 -4.81
CA GLY A 285 -18.81 -0.72 -5.78
C GLY A 285 -18.51 -1.65 -6.97
N ARG A 286 -17.24 -1.86 -7.32
CA ARG A 286 -16.84 -2.83 -8.35
C ARG A 286 -16.92 -4.27 -7.84
N TYR A 287 -16.58 -4.53 -6.57
CA TYR A 287 -16.72 -5.84 -5.96
C TYR A 287 -18.19 -6.24 -5.85
N LEU A 288 -19.06 -5.31 -5.45
CA LEU A 288 -20.51 -5.53 -5.39
C LEU A 288 -21.09 -5.87 -6.75
N LYS A 289 -20.67 -5.17 -7.82
CA LYS A 289 -21.09 -5.49 -9.19
C LYS A 289 -20.64 -6.87 -9.66
N LEU A 290 -19.43 -7.31 -9.28
CA LEU A 290 -18.91 -8.64 -9.63
C LEU A 290 -19.51 -9.74 -8.75
N GLY A 291 -19.97 -9.42 -7.55
CA GLY A 291 -20.65 -10.34 -6.64
C GLY A 291 -22.12 -10.51 -6.92
N ALA A 292 -22.75 -9.57 -7.64
CA ALA A 292 -24.18 -9.66 -7.99
C ALA A 292 -24.45 -10.92 -8.84
N PRO A 293 -25.60 -11.58 -8.63
CA PRO A 293 -26.01 -12.69 -9.50
C PRO A 293 -26.14 -12.20 -10.95
N PRO A 294 -25.83 -13.03 -11.94
CA PRO A 294 -26.09 -12.68 -13.34
C PRO A 294 -27.58 -12.39 -13.53
N LEU A 295 -27.89 -11.35 -14.29
CA LEU A 295 -29.25 -10.96 -14.66
C LEU A 295 -29.92 -12.03 -15.52
#